data_5648e70a4f5a7bf7394a3e23deae5f48
#
_entry.id   5648e70a4f5a7bf7394a3e23deae5f48
#
_cell.length_a   1.000
_cell.length_b   1.000
_cell.length_c   1.000
_cell.angle_alpha   90.00
_cell.angle_beta   90.00
_cell.angle_gamma   90.00
#
_symmetry.space_group_name_H-M   'P 1'
#
loop_
_entity.id
_entity.type
_entity.pdbx_description
1 polymer ?
#
loop_
_entity_poly.entity_id
_entity_poly.type
_entity_poly.pdbx_seq_one_letter_code
_entity_poly.pdbx_strand_id
1 'polypeptide(L)'
;MLPHGRDLVKPTSRGEISSQIRSAMKTVALLVLALLGCASAQVTVLNGDNFDATVLKSGKNAIVKFYAPWCGHCKALAPAWNELGDFYAGSSSVIIGDVDCTVNEDLCGQFEVRGYPTLKYFNAETGTAGGDYQSGRDLDSLKAFVDENLEMKCSVTDQERCTEKEVGYIEKMQGKSADEVAAALKRLEGMRDGSMKPELKQWVVQRINILNQLTEA
;
A
#
# COMPACT_ATOMS: atom_id res chain seq x y z
N MET A 1 16.14 7.69 -78.80
CA MET A 1 16.68 8.85 -78.06
C MET A 1 16.05 8.87 -76.71
N LEU A 2 16.78 8.47 -75.66
CA LEU A 2 16.41 8.52 -74.26
C LEU A 2 17.21 9.64 -73.60
N PRO A 3 16.61 10.50 -72.77
CA PRO A 3 17.39 11.28 -71.80
C PRO A 3 17.37 10.65 -70.45
N HIS A 4 18.55 10.34 -69.96
CA HIS A 4 18.87 9.99 -68.58
C HIS A 4 18.67 11.23 -67.68
N GLY A 5 17.73 11.17 -66.77
CA GLY A 5 17.66 12.04 -65.59
C GLY A 5 18.29 11.32 -64.39
N ARG A 6 19.48 11.71 -63.96
CA ARG A 6 20.09 11.30 -62.71
C ARG A 6 19.67 12.28 -61.62
N ASP A 7 18.77 11.87 -60.77
CA ASP A 7 18.48 12.60 -59.53
C ASP A 7 19.65 12.43 -58.58
N LEU A 8 20.41 13.55 -58.42
CA LEU A 8 21.50 13.68 -57.42
C LEU A 8 20.88 13.86 -56.03
N VAL A 9 20.87 12.77 -55.26
CA VAL A 9 20.61 12.84 -53.83
C VAL A 9 21.75 13.63 -53.18
N LYS A 10 21.47 14.85 -52.69
CA LYS A 10 22.40 15.67 -51.91
C LYS A 10 22.72 14.96 -50.60
N PRO A 11 24.02 14.82 -50.25
CA PRO A 11 24.38 14.30 -48.92
C PRO A 11 23.98 15.33 -47.85
N THR A 12 23.16 14.91 -46.91
CA THR A 12 22.85 15.69 -45.69
C THR A 12 24.12 15.96 -44.90
N SER A 13 24.41 17.20 -44.58
CA SER A 13 25.63 17.60 -43.90
C SER A 13 25.65 17.06 -42.46
N ARG A 14 26.85 16.65 -42.01
CA ARG A 14 27.10 16.10 -40.65
C ARG A 14 26.59 16.99 -39.52
N GLY A 15 26.36 18.30 -39.79
CA GLY A 15 25.84 19.28 -38.83
C GLY A 15 24.33 19.20 -38.61
N GLU A 16 23.55 18.84 -39.64
CA GLU A 16 22.08 18.75 -39.53
C GLU A 16 21.65 17.51 -38.74
N ILE A 17 22.37 16.39 -38.87
CA ILE A 17 22.12 15.14 -38.11
C ILE A 17 22.39 15.38 -36.62
N SER A 18 23.47 16.13 -36.26
CA SER A 18 23.80 16.44 -34.89
C SER A 18 22.75 17.37 -34.22
N SER A 19 22.17 18.31 -34.99
CA SER A 19 21.13 19.21 -34.51
C SER A 19 19.81 18.47 -34.24
N GLN A 20 19.43 17.57 -35.13
CA GLN A 20 18.18 16.77 -34.96
C GLN A 20 18.28 15.79 -33.79
N ILE A 21 19.45 15.15 -33.59
CA ILE A 21 19.67 14.25 -32.43
C ILE A 21 19.58 15.01 -31.12
N ARG A 22 20.19 16.23 -31.04
CA ARG A 22 20.11 17.08 -29.84
C ARG A 22 18.69 17.58 -29.55
N SER A 23 17.88 17.83 -30.58
CA SER A 23 16.47 18.23 -30.42
C SER A 23 15.62 17.06 -29.96
N ALA A 24 15.81 15.86 -30.53
CA ALA A 24 15.11 14.65 -30.12
C ALA A 24 15.46 14.23 -28.67
N MET A 25 16.74 14.37 -28.26
CA MET A 25 17.14 14.08 -26.89
C MET A 25 16.52 15.05 -25.86
N LYS A 26 16.36 16.35 -26.23
CA LYS A 26 15.69 17.34 -25.36
C LYS A 26 14.19 17.05 -25.21
N THR A 27 13.51 16.65 -26.28
CA THR A 27 12.08 16.29 -26.22
C THR A 27 11.84 14.98 -25.46
N VAL A 28 12.71 13.98 -25.61
CA VAL A 28 12.65 12.74 -24.83
C VAL A 28 12.93 13.00 -23.35
N ALA A 29 13.91 13.83 -23.01
CA ALA A 29 14.21 14.21 -21.62
C ALA A 29 13.05 14.97 -20.96
N LEU A 30 12.36 15.86 -21.70
CA LEU A 30 11.17 16.58 -21.20
C LEU A 30 9.96 15.65 -21.03
N LEU A 31 9.79 14.65 -21.89
CA LEU A 31 8.73 13.63 -21.77
C LEU A 31 8.99 12.68 -20.59
N VAL A 32 10.24 12.31 -20.32
CA VAL A 32 10.60 11.47 -19.16
C VAL A 32 10.42 12.24 -17.84
N LEU A 33 10.73 13.56 -17.80
CA LEU A 33 10.44 14.37 -16.61
C LEU A 33 8.93 14.56 -16.35
N ALA A 34 8.10 14.57 -17.38
CA ALA A 34 6.64 14.67 -17.24
C ALA A 34 5.98 13.37 -16.73
N LEU A 35 6.70 12.23 -16.80
CA LEU A 35 6.25 10.95 -16.25
C LEU A 35 6.68 10.73 -14.78
N LEU A 36 7.47 11.62 -14.21
CA LEU A 36 7.68 11.73 -12.76
C LEU A 36 6.45 12.44 -12.16
N GLY A 37 5.29 11.83 -12.42
CA GLY A 37 4.00 12.31 -12.00
C GLY A 37 3.86 12.27 -10.49
N CYS A 38 3.14 13.23 -9.98
CA CYS A 38 2.53 13.31 -8.68
C CYS A 38 2.56 11.97 -7.92
N ALA A 39 3.44 11.84 -6.95
CA ALA A 39 3.22 10.93 -5.85
C ALA A 39 1.97 11.46 -5.13
N SER A 40 0.79 10.96 -5.53
CA SER A 40 -0.42 11.23 -4.79
C SER A 40 -0.27 10.59 -3.42
N ALA A 41 -0.68 11.30 -2.38
CA ALA A 41 -0.78 10.80 -1.02
C ALA A 41 -1.32 9.35 -1.06
N GLN A 42 -0.58 8.43 -0.46
CA GLN A 42 -0.89 6.99 -0.54
C GLN A 42 -1.94 6.56 0.49
N VAL A 43 -2.83 7.50 0.86
CA VAL A 43 -4.04 7.15 1.61
C VAL A 43 -5.00 6.40 0.70
N THR A 44 -5.34 5.18 1.09
CA THR A 44 -6.24 4.32 0.32
C THR A 44 -7.68 4.79 0.49
N VAL A 45 -8.34 5.16 -0.61
CA VAL A 45 -9.77 5.49 -0.59
C VAL A 45 -10.59 4.20 -0.47
N LEU A 46 -11.34 4.11 0.62
CA LEU A 46 -12.15 2.93 0.96
C LEU A 46 -13.65 3.24 0.83
N ASN A 47 -14.40 2.24 0.41
CA ASN A 47 -15.85 2.28 0.26
C ASN A 47 -16.45 0.89 0.53
N GLY A 48 -17.79 0.74 0.44
CA GLY A 48 -18.47 -0.53 0.67
C GLY A 48 -18.02 -1.68 -0.23
N ASP A 49 -17.52 -1.38 -1.44
CA ASP A 49 -17.13 -2.42 -2.41
C ASP A 49 -15.73 -2.98 -2.13
N ASN A 50 -14.80 -2.14 -1.61
CA ASN A 50 -13.40 -2.52 -1.46
C ASN A 50 -12.93 -2.70 -0.01
N PHE A 51 -13.70 -2.23 0.99
CA PHE A 51 -13.28 -2.26 2.40
C PHE A 51 -12.94 -3.67 2.87
N ASP A 52 -13.83 -4.62 2.63
CA ASP A 52 -13.63 -6.00 3.04
C ASP A 52 -12.35 -6.61 2.45
N ALA A 53 -12.18 -6.45 1.14
CA ALA A 53 -11.01 -7.01 0.45
C ALA A 53 -9.70 -6.34 0.90
N THR A 54 -9.73 -5.02 1.08
CA THR A 54 -8.54 -4.22 1.37
C THR A 54 -8.18 -4.24 2.85
N VAL A 55 -9.15 -4.12 3.76
CA VAL A 55 -8.89 -3.98 5.21
C VAL A 55 -9.03 -5.33 5.92
N LEU A 56 -10.14 -6.05 5.71
CA LEU A 56 -10.45 -7.22 6.52
C LEU A 56 -9.80 -8.52 6.01
N LYS A 57 -9.55 -8.61 4.69
CA LYS A 57 -9.09 -9.85 4.03
C LYS A 57 -7.69 -9.76 3.43
N SER A 58 -7.07 -8.58 3.37
CA SER A 58 -5.74 -8.39 2.76
C SER A 58 -4.59 -9.07 3.51
N GLY A 59 -4.78 -9.40 4.79
CA GLY A 59 -3.69 -9.86 5.66
C GLY A 59 -2.82 -8.73 6.24
N LYS A 60 -3.06 -7.49 5.82
CA LYS A 60 -2.40 -6.30 6.37
C LYS A 60 -3.22 -5.75 7.53
N ASN A 61 -2.55 -5.09 8.46
CA ASN A 61 -3.20 -4.26 9.44
C ASN A 61 -3.61 -2.91 8.81
N ALA A 62 -4.54 -2.20 9.40
CA ALA A 62 -4.99 -0.92 8.87
C ALA A 62 -5.31 0.09 9.96
N ILE A 63 -5.14 1.36 9.67
CA ILE A 63 -5.81 2.45 10.39
C ILE A 63 -6.64 3.24 9.39
N VAL A 64 -7.90 3.48 9.73
CA VAL A 64 -8.90 4.07 8.83
C VAL A 64 -9.52 5.29 9.47
N LYS A 65 -9.55 6.39 8.71
CA LYS A 65 -10.24 7.63 9.06
C LYS A 65 -11.63 7.62 8.42
N PHE A 66 -12.65 7.64 9.26
CA PHE A 66 -14.04 7.86 8.86
C PHE A 66 -14.33 9.35 9.00
N TYR A 67 -14.71 10.01 7.90
CA TYR A 67 -14.78 11.46 7.84
C TYR A 67 -15.97 11.99 7.04
N ALA A 68 -16.21 13.30 7.16
CA ALA A 68 -17.05 14.06 6.23
C ALA A 68 -16.26 15.25 5.65
N PRO A 69 -16.40 15.57 4.34
CA PRO A 69 -15.61 16.64 3.68
C PRO A 69 -15.84 18.03 4.26
N TRP A 70 -17.01 18.29 4.81
CA TRP A 70 -17.37 19.57 5.44
C TRP A 70 -16.90 19.70 6.88
N CYS A 71 -16.44 18.63 7.54
CA CYS A 71 -16.04 18.63 8.95
C CYS A 71 -14.72 19.40 9.16
N GLY A 72 -14.74 20.42 10.01
CA GLY A 72 -13.55 21.23 10.33
C GLY A 72 -12.41 20.45 10.98
N HIS A 73 -12.73 19.55 11.92
CA HIS A 73 -11.72 18.68 12.56
C HIS A 73 -11.11 17.68 11.59
N CYS A 74 -11.88 17.19 10.60
CA CYS A 74 -11.36 16.33 9.55
C CYS A 74 -10.36 17.06 8.65
N LYS A 75 -10.67 18.33 8.32
CA LYS A 75 -9.76 19.19 7.54
C LYS A 75 -8.47 19.49 8.30
N ALA A 76 -8.56 19.71 9.61
CA ALA A 76 -7.39 19.94 10.46
C ALA A 76 -6.47 18.69 10.55
N LEU A 77 -7.05 17.49 10.54
CA LEU A 77 -6.31 16.22 10.56
C LEU A 77 -5.68 15.87 9.20
N ALA A 78 -6.27 16.32 8.09
CA ALA A 78 -5.91 15.88 6.75
C ALA A 78 -4.41 16.00 6.41
N PRO A 79 -3.67 17.08 6.76
CA PRO A 79 -2.23 17.16 6.48
C PRO A 79 -1.44 16.02 7.14
N ALA A 80 -1.61 15.82 8.45
CA ALA A 80 -0.92 14.75 9.20
C ALA A 80 -1.33 13.35 8.71
N TRP A 81 -2.60 13.18 8.31
CA TRP A 81 -3.11 11.92 7.78
C TRP A 81 -2.52 11.57 6.41
N ASN A 82 -2.40 12.55 5.53
CA ASN A 82 -1.79 12.37 4.21
C ASN A 82 -0.29 12.06 4.34
N GLU A 83 0.41 12.77 5.22
CA GLU A 83 1.83 12.51 5.49
C GLU A 83 2.05 11.12 6.12
N LEU A 84 1.15 10.66 6.97
CA LEU A 84 1.14 9.29 7.47
C LEU A 84 0.98 8.29 6.31
N GLY A 85 0.04 8.55 5.37
CA GLY A 85 -0.16 7.74 4.18
C GLY A 85 1.08 7.66 3.31
N ASP A 86 1.76 8.80 3.09
CA ASP A 86 3.00 8.84 2.31
C ASP A 86 4.14 8.08 3.01
N PHE A 87 4.23 8.16 4.33
CA PHE A 87 5.26 7.47 5.11
C PHE A 87 5.13 5.94 5.02
N TYR A 88 3.89 5.42 5.04
CA TYR A 88 3.63 3.98 4.91
C TYR A 88 3.28 3.55 3.48
N ALA A 89 3.51 4.41 2.49
CA ALA A 89 3.35 4.08 1.08
C ALA A 89 4.23 2.87 0.72
N GLY A 90 3.61 1.83 0.16
CA GLY A 90 4.33 0.60 -0.17
C GLY A 90 4.61 -0.34 1.01
N SER A 91 4.11 -0.05 2.22
CA SER A 91 4.19 -0.99 3.34
C SER A 91 3.54 -2.33 2.97
N SER A 92 4.26 -3.43 3.22
CA SER A 92 3.72 -4.78 3.06
C SER A 92 2.74 -5.16 4.17
N SER A 93 2.69 -4.39 5.27
CA SER A 93 1.98 -4.79 6.49
C SER A 93 0.91 -3.79 6.95
N VAL A 94 0.92 -2.54 6.48
CA VAL A 94 0.02 -1.49 6.96
C VAL A 94 -0.72 -0.80 5.81
N ILE A 95 -1.98 -0.49 6.05
CA ILE A 95 -2.83 0.32 5.18
C ILE A 95 -3.29 1.55 5.96
N ILE A 96 -3.07 2.73 5.37
CA ILE A 96 -3.66 3.99 5.83
C ILE A 96 -4.86 4.29 4.92
N GLY A 97 -6.06 4.33 5.47
CA GLY A 97 -7.30 4.40 4.69
C GLY A 97 -8.22 5.55 5.07
N ASP A 98 -9.05 5.95 4.12
CA ASP A 98 -10.09 6.97 4.26
C ASP A 98 -11.45 6.44 3.82
N VAL A 99 -12.48 6.69 4.63
CA VAL A 99 -13.89 6.47 4.27
C VAL A 99 -14.65 7.79 4.36
N ASP A 100 -15.18 8.25 3.24
CA ASP A 100 -16.12 9.38 3.23
C ASP A 100 -17.52 8.87 3.61
N CYS A 101 -17.96 9.21 4.80
CA CYS A 101 -19.26 8.77 5.33
C CYS A 101 -20.44 9.49 4.70
N THR A 102 -20.25 10.55 3.92
CA THR A 102 -21.35 11.23 3.21
C THR A 102 -21.85 10.46 1.99
N VAL A 103 -21.01 9.53 1.49
CA VAL A 103 -21.32 8.66 0.34
C VAL A 103 -21.21 7.16 0.66
N ASN A 104 -20.83 6.81 1.89
CA ASN A 104 -20.72 5.43 2.39
C ASN A 104 -21.40 5.29 3.76
N GLU A 105 -22.66 5.75 3.86
CA GLU A 105 -23.42 5.79 5.13
C GLU A 105 -23.57 4.39 5.76
N ASP A 106 -23.88 3.37 4.96
CA ASP A 106 -24.07 2.00 5.42
C ASP A 106 -22.77 1.44 6.03
N LEU A 107 -21.62 1.66 5.37
CA LEU A 107 -20.33 1.24 5.87
C LEU A 107 -19.98 1.95 7.19
N CYS A 108 -20.22 3.26 7.27
CA CYS A 108 -19.99 4.02 8.50
C CYS A 108 -20.93 3.59 9.63
N GLY A 109 -22.18 3.25 9.30
CA GLY A 109 -23.15 2.67 10.22
C GLY A 109 -22.71 1.32 10.78
N GLN A 110 -22.16 0.44 9.92
CA GLN A 110 -21.60 -0.86 10.30
C GLN A 110 -20.50 -0.74 11.35
N PHE A 111 -19.65 0.30 11.25
CA PHE A 111 -18.58 0.58 12.20
C PHE A 111 -18.98 1.53 13.34
N GLU A 112 -20.28 1.78 13.52
CA GLU A 112 -20.84 2.62 14.59
C GLU A 112 -20.25 4.04 14.65
N VAL A 113 -19.94 4.63 13.48
CA VAL A 113 -19.39 5.99 13.39
C VAL A 113 -20.47 7.01 13.76
N ARG A 114 -20.33 7.66 14.92
CA ARG A 114 -21.29 8.64 15.48
C ARG A 114 -20.83 10.09 15.38
N GLY A 115 -19.62 10.33 14.89
CA GLY A 115 -19.03 11.67 14.75
C GLY A 115 -17.78 11.66 13.89
N TYR A 116 -17.32 12.85 13.50
CA TYR A 116 -16.19 12.99 12.58
C TYR A 116 -15.08 13.88 13.14
N PRO A 117 -13.78 13.51 12.90
CA PRO A 117 -13.37 12.22 12.39
C PRO A 117 -13.42 11.13 13.47
N THR A 118 -13.80 9.93 13.12
CA THR A 118 -13.57 8.71 13.89
C THR A 118 -12.40 7.98 13.27
N LEU A 119 -11.42 7.56 14.09
CA LEU A 119 -10.28 6.76 13.66
C LEU A 119 -10.40 5.37 14.26
N LYS A 120 -10.36 4.34 13.40
CA LYS A 120 -10.38 2.94 13.82
C LYS A 120 -9.18 2.21 13.27
N TYR A 121 -8.66 1.25 14.03
CA TYR A 121 -7.59 0.38 13.58
C TYR A 121 -8.04 -1.08 13.54
N PHE A 122 -7.45 -1.82 12.63
CA PHE A 122 -7.77 -3.22 12.34
C PHE A 122 -6.48 -4.03 12.38
N ASN A 123 -6.42 -4.97 13.30
CA ASN A 123 -5.33 -5.93 13.44
C ASN A 123 -5.88 -7.28 13.93
N ALA A 124 -5.01 -8.23 14.22
CA ALA A 124 -5.42 -9.56 14.67
C ALA A 124 -6.22 -9.53 15.98
N GLU A 125 -5.98 -8.54 16.86
CA GLU A 125 -6.65 -8.42 18.16
C GLU A 125 -8.05 -7.83 18.02
N THR A 126 -8.20 -6.77 17.21
CA THR A 126 -9.49 -6.09 17.02
C THR A 126 -10.40 -6.82 16.05
N GLY A 127 -9.85 -7.69 15.22
CA GLY A 127 -10.59 -8.45 14.23
C GLY A 127 -11.37 -7.56 13.26
N THR A 128 -12.55 -8.03 12.83
CA THR A 128 -13.39 -7.33 11.84
C THR A 128 -14.18 -6.15 12.41
N ALA A 129 -14.32 -6.05 13.72
CA ALA A 129 -15.02 -4.93 14.36
C ALA A 129 -14.15 -3.65 14.41
N GLY A 130 -12.82 -3.82 14.39
CA GLY A 130 -11.88 -2.74 14.59
C GLY A 130 -11.85 -2.21 16.02
N GLY A 131 -10.77 -1.56 16.39
CA GLY A 131 -10.60 -0.83 17.67
C GLY A 131 -10.64 0.68 17.46
N ASP A 132 -11.10 1.44 18.44
CA ASP A 132 -11.10 2.89 18.36
C ASP A 132 -9.71 3.44 18.71
N TYR A 133 -9.16 4.26 17.81
CA TYR A 133 -7.95 5.03 18.10
C TYR A 133 -8.31 6.30 18.88
N GLN A 134 -7.76 6.44 20.08
CA GLN A 134 -8.07 7.53 21.01
C GLN A 134 -6.85 8.33 21.45
N SER A 135 -5.72 8.19 20.76
CA SER A 135 -4.47 8.91 21.06
C SER A 135 -4.37 10.26 20.32
N GLY A 136 -3.19 10.88 20.35
CA GLY A 136 -2.93 12.15 19.66
C GLY A 136 -3.17 12.09 18.16
N ARG A 137 -3.63 13.20 17.58
CA ARG A 137 -3.93 13.30 16.13
C ARG A 137 -2.84 14.03 15.34
N ASP A 138 -1.72 14.32 16.00
CA ASP A 138 -0.51 14.78 15.33
C ASP A 138 0.22 13.60 14.67
N LEU A 139 1.10 13.91 13.71
CA LEU A 139 1.80 12.91 12.93
C LEU A 139 2.64 11.96 13.78
N ASP A 140 3.35 12.50 14.78
CA ASP A 140 4.25 11.70 15.62
C ASP A 140 3.46 10.68 16.46
N SER A 141 2.33 11.10 17.04
CA SER A 141 1.43 10.20 17.78
C SER A 141 0.84 9.10 16.88
N LEU A 142 0.43 9.46 15.67
CA LEU A 142 -0.11 8.52 14.69
C LEU A 142 0.96 7.51 14.24
N LYS A 143 2.17 7.97 13.93
CA LYS A 143 3.30 7.10 13.55
C LYS A 143 3.68 6.17 14.68
N ALA A 144 3.85 6.69 15.91
CA ALA A 144 4.19 5.86 17.06
C ALA A 144 3.17 4.73 17.27
N PHE A 145 1.88 5.04 17.12
CA PHE A 145 0.83 4.03 17.24
C PHE A 145 0.91 2.99 16.13
N VAL A 146 1.10 3.40 14.88
CA VAL A 146 1.20 2.48 13.73
C VAL A 146 2.43 1.59 13.88
N ASP A 147 3.57 2.15 14.24
CA ASP A 147 4.83 1.40 14.46
C ASP A 147 4.69 0.37 15.59
N GLU A 148 3.98 0.70 16.65
CA GLU A 148 3.83 -0.19 17.81
C GLU A 148 2.77 -1.27 17.61
N ASN A 149 1.62 -0.91 17.01
CA ASN A 149 0.42 -1.74 17.03
C ASN A 149 0.05 -2.36 15.68
N LEU A 150 0.52 -1.78 14.57
CA LEU A 150 0.07 -2.16 13.22
C LEU A 150 1.20 -2.62 12.32
N GLU A 151 2.40 -2.06 12.41
CA GLU A 151 3.49 -2.48 11.56
C GLU A 151 3.98 -3.88 11.93
N MET A 152 3.96 -4.79 10.95
CA MET A 152 4.60 -6.10 11.09
C MET A 152 6.09 -5.94 10.79
N LYS A 153 6.89 -5.96 11.83
CA LYS A 153 8.32 -5.57 11.79
C LYS A 153 9.21 -6.58 11.08
N CYS A 154 8.72 -7.80 10.85
CA CYS A 154 9.49 -8.87 10.23
C CYS A 154 9.48 -8.78 8.71
N SER A 155 10.66 -8.66 8.09
CA SER A 155 10.88 -8.72 6.65
C SER A 155 11.69 -9.96 6.28
N VAL A 156 11.35 -10.60 5.16
CA VAL A 156 12.10 -11.77 4.66
C VAL A 156 13.49 -11.40 4.13
N THR A 157 13.70 -10.13 3.76
CA THR A 157 14.98 -9.61 3.27
C THR A 157 15.85 -9.00 4.37
N ASP A 158 15.20 -8.46 5.43
CA ASP A 158 15.85 -7.89 6.60
C ASP A 158 15.23 -8.48 7.86
N GLN A 159 15.87 -9.46 8.43
CA GLN A 159 15.34 -10.24 9.56
C GLN A 159 15.68 -9.63 10.92
N GLU A 160 16.30 -8.43 11.00
CA GLU A 160 16.70 -7.80 12.27
C GLU A 160 15.53 -7.57 13.23
N ARG A 161 14.34 -7.34 12.68
CA ARG A 161 13.12 -7.11 13.47
C ARG A 161 12.20 -8.33 13.59
N CYS A 162 12.64 -9.48 13.11
CA CYS A 162 11.89 -10.72 13.22
C CYS A 162 12.09 -11.39 14.56
N THR A 163 11.06 -12.02 15.08
CA THR A 163 11.19 -12.95 16.22
C THR A 163 11.88 -14.23 15.77
N GLU A 164 12.50 -14.98 16.71
CA GLU A 164 13.11 -16.26 16.42
C GLU A 164 12.15 -17.24 15.72
N LYS A 165 10.86 -17.21 16.08
CA LYS A 165 9.82 -18.03 15.46
C LYS A 165 9.52 -17.63 14.02
N GLU A 166 9.61 -16.34 13.70
CA GLU A 166 9.43 -15.82 12.34
C GLU A 166 10.64 -16.18 11.49
N VAL A 167 11.87 -15.99 12.00
CA VAL A 167 13.10 -16.39 11.31
C VAL A 167 13.06 -17.88 10.97
N GLY A 168 12.81 -18.74 11.93
CA GLY A 168 12.69 -20.18 11.67
C GLY A 168 11.58 -20.56 10.70
N TYR A 169 10.50 -19.76 10.63
CA TYR A 169 9.46 -19.96 9.63
C TYR A 169 9.88 -19.49 8.23
N ILE A 170 10.59 -18.38 8.13
CA ILE A 170 11.18 -17.87 6.86
C ILE A 170 12.13 -18.92 6.28
N GLU A 171 13.11 -19.37 7.05
CA GLU A 171 14.08 -20.41 6.63
C GLU A 171 13.38 -21.68 6.12
N LYS A 172 12.37 -22.14 6.85
CA LYS A 172 11.58 -23.31 6.46
C LYS A 172 10.86 -23.10 5.13
N MET A 173 10.32 -21.91 4.89
CA MET A 173 9.52 -21.63 3.69
C MET A 173 10.37 -21.27 2.49
N GLN A 174 11.54 -20.66 2.67
CA GLN A 174 12.51 -20.42 1.59
C GLN A 174 13.05 -21.69 0.97
N GLY A 175 13.05 -22.80 1.72
CA GLY A 175 13.42 -24.13 1.21
C GLY A 175 12.31 -24.87 0.46
N LYS A 176 11.12 -24.23 0.26
CA LYS A 176 9.95 -24.82 -0.38
C LYS A 176 9.80 -24.35 -1.82
N SER A 177 9.09 -25.14 -2.66
CA SER A 177 8.70 -24.70 -3.99
C SER A 177 7.64 -23.60 -3.94
N ALA A 178 7.53 -22.80 -5.01
CA ALA A 178 6.52 -21.76 -5.12
C ALA A 178 5.08 -22.29 -4.92
N ASP A 179 4.80 -23.49 -5.43
CA ASP A 179 3.49 -24.15 -5.26
C ASP A 179 3.21 -24.52 -3.78
N GLU A 180 4.23 -24.99 -3.05
CA GLU A 180 4.10 -25.31 -1.63
C GLU A 180 3.88 -24.04 -0.79
N VAL A 181 4.57 -22.92 -1.14
CA VAL A 181 4.40 -21.61 -0.49
C VAL A 181 2.98 -21.09 -0.75
N ALA A 182 2.51 -21.12 -1.99
CA ALA A 182 1.16 -20.71 -2.35
C ALA A 182 0.07 -21.56 -1.66
N ALA A 183 0.27 -22.87 -1.58
CA ALA A 183 -0.65 -23.77 -0.87
C ALA A 183 -0.69 -23.48 0.63
N ALA A 184 0.46 -23.16 1.26
CA ALA A 184 0.53 -22.78 2.66
C ALA A 184 -0.18 -21.44 2.90
N LEU A 185 0.01 -20.45 2.02
CA LEU A 185 -0.66 -19.15 2.06
C LEU A 185 -2.18 -19.32 2.02
N LYS A 186 -2.70 -20.00 1.00
CA LYS A 186 -4.14 -20.26 0.85
C LYS A 186 -4.75 -20.94 2.08
N ARG A 187 -4.02 -21.89 2.68
CA ARG A 187 -4.48 -22.56 3.91
C ARG A 187 -4.58 -21.60 5.09
N LEU A 188 -3.58 -20.75 5.28
CA LEU A 188 -3.57 -19.78 6.40
C LEU A 188 -4.61 -18.68 6.21
N GLU A 189 -4.84 -18.22 4.98
CA GLU A 189 -5.91 -17.27 4.64
C GLU A 189 -7.29 -17.86 5.01
N GLY A 190 -7.55 -19.11 4.66
CA GLY A 190 -8.77 -19.80 5.06
C GLY A 190 -8.92 -19.98 6.57
N MET A 191 -7.81 -20.05 7.32
CA MET A 191 -7.84 -20.10 8.78
C MET A 191 -8.11 -18.73 9.41
N ARG A 192 -7.62 -17.63 8.81
CA ARG A 192 -7.74 -16.26 9.33
C ARG A 192 -9.20 -15.87 9.60
N ASP A 193 -10.10 -16.27 8.71
CA ASP A 193 -11.52 -15.93 8.78
C ASP A 193 -12.29 -16.79 9.82
N GLY A 194 -11.62 -17.80 10.37
CA GLY A 194 -12.18 -18.66 11.41
C GLY A 194 -12.16 -18.03 12.80
N SER A 195 -13.04 -18.54 13.68
CA SER A 195 -13.00 -18.19 15.11
C SER A 195 -11.79 -18.85 15.77
N MET A 196 -10.87 -18.04 16.28
CA MET A 196 -9.67 -18.51 16.99
C MET A 196 -9.26 -17.54 18.09
N LYS A 197 -8.38 -18.00 18.99
CA LYS A 197 -7.82 -17.16 20.04
C LYS A 197 -6.96 -16.03 19.43
N PRO A 198 -6.89 -14.84 20.06
CA PRO A 198 -6.13 -13.69 19.54
C PRO A 198 -4.67 -14.01 19.20
N GLU A 199 -3.97 -14.75 20.09
CA GLU A 199 -2.56 -15.08 19.90
C GLU A 199 -2.35 -16.01 18.68
N LEU A 200 -3.30 -16.92 18.44
CA LEU A 200 -3.26 -17.80 17.28
C LEU A 200 -3.56 -16.99 15.99
N LYS A 201 -4.47 -16.03 16.07
CA LYS A 201 -4.81 -15.16 14.95
C LYS A 201 -3.61 -14.29 14.56
N GLN A 202 -2.94 -13.66 15.53
CA GLN A 202 -1.71 -12.92 15.29
C GLN A 202 -0.62 -13.79 14.64
N TRP A 203 -0.42 -15.02 15.14
CA TRP A 203 0.50 -15.97 14.56
C TRP A 203 0.16 -16.34 13.10
N VAL A 204 -1.13 -16.48 12.77
CA VAL A 204 -1.60 -16.74 11.39
C VAL A 204 -1.30 -15.52 10.50
N VAL A 205 -1.62 -14.32 10.98
CA VAL A 205 -1.40 -13.05 10.21
C VAL A 205 0.09 -12.82 9.94
N GLN A 206 0.96 -13.03 10.95
CA GLN A 206 2.42 -12.92 10.77
C GLN A 206 2.94 -13.87 9.68
N ARG A 207 2.45 -15.10 9.65
CA ARG A 207 2.84 -16.08 8.63
C ARG A 207 2.31 -15.77 7.24
N ILE A 208 1.08 -15.28 7.15
CA ILE A 208 0.51 -14.78 5.88
C ILE A 208 1.39 -13.66 5.33
N ASN A 209 1.80 -12.71 6.17
CA ASN A 209 2.68 -11.62 5.76
C ASN A 209 4.03 -12.13 5.24
N ILE A 210 4.67 -13.09 5.93
CA ILE A 210 5.91 -13.71 5.48
C ILE A 210 5.72 -14.42 4.13
N LEU A 211 4.65 -15.20 3.97
CA LEU A 211 4.39 -15.93 2.73
C LEU A 211 4.10 -14.98 1.55
N ASN A 212 3.37 -13.88 1.78
CA ASN A 212 3.16 -12.85 0.76
C ASN A 212 4.48 -12.26 0.28
N GLN A 213 5.37 -11.88 1.19
CA GLN A 213 6.71 -11.38 0.84
C GLN A 213 7.54 -12.40 0.04
N LEU A 214 7.41 -13.70 0.35
CA LEU A 214 8.11 -14.77 -0.39
C LEU A 214 7.50 -15.05 -1.77
N THR A 215 6.23 -14.73 -2.00
CA THR A 215 5.58 -14.88 -3.31
C THR A 215 5.78 -13.67 -4.23
N GLU A 216 6.13 -12.51 -3.67
CA GLU A 216 6.41 -11.28 -4.41
C GLU A 216 7.91 -11.12 -4.78
N ALA A 217 8.80 -11.90 -4.16
CA ALA A 217 10.25 -11.86 -4.37
C ALA A 217 10.68 -12.76 -5.54
#